data_ffc6370d7fb2b0028d2e6aafcc793b6e
#
_entry.id   ffc6370d7fb2b0028d2e6aafcc793b6e
#
_cell.length_a   1.000
_cell.length_b   1.000
_cell.length_c   1.000
_cell.angle_alpha   90.00
_cell.angle_beta   90.00
_cell.angle_gamma   90.00
#
_symmetry.space_group_name_H-M   'P 1'
#
loop_
_entity.id
_entity.type
_entity.pdbx_description
1 polymer ?
#
loop_
_entity_poly.entity_id
_entity_poly.type
_entity_poly.pdbx_seq_one_letter_code
_entity_poly.pdbx_strand_id
1 'polypeptide(L)'
;AGWGGRILGALSVDDRNIHYIGNDPNTENQIPEIGKTRYEYLAEFFNNKVPGASNPFWGHANTYEIFTTGSEIISLDERFQKYKGKLDFVFTSPPYFDRERYSDDESQSFKKFNSYESWRDGFLRPTLTTAFEYLKNDRYILWNIADIKIGKDTYYALEQDSIDILTGLGCEYKGRLKMLMTRMVGLDPSKTGIKNAVKHDGKAYKFEPIFVFYKP
;
A
#
# COMPACT_ATOMS: atom_id res chain seq x y z
N ALA A 1 4.18 -4.29 2.00
CA ALA A 1 3.91 -5.09 0.79
C ALA A 1 2.64 -5.95 0.90
N GLY A 2 2.08 -6.12 2.09
CA GLY A 2 0.81 -6.82 2.33
C GLY A 2 0.96 -8.36 2.23
N TRP A 3 -0.07 -9.03 1.70
CA TRP A 3 -0.11 -10.50 1.61
C TRP A 3 0.49 -11.08 0.32
N GLY A 4 1.25 -10.30 -0.44
CA GLY A 4 1.89 -10.74 -1.69
C GLY A 4 1.10 -10.45 -2.97
N GLY A 5 -0.17 -10.05 -2.88
CA GLY A 5 -0.97 -9.76 -4.09
C GLY A 5 -0.41 -8.63 -4.95
N ARG A 6 0.24 -7.63 -4.36
CA ARG A 6 0.82 -6.50 -5.10
C ARG A 6 2.03 -6.92 -5.94
N ILE A 7 2.93 -7.74 -5.38
CA ILE A 7 4.09 -8.25 -6.13
C ILE A 7 3.65 -9.20 -7.25
N LEU A 8 2.70 -10.10 -6.96
CA LEU A 8 2.16 -10.99 -7.99
C LEU A 8 1.47 -10.21 -9.11
N GLY A 9 0.67 -9.18 -8.76
CA GLY A 9 0.05 -8.29 -9.74
C GLY A 9 1.08 -7.57 -10.62
N ALA A 10 2.18 -7.08 -10.05
CA ALA A 10 3.25 -6.45 -10.81
C ALA A 10 3.97 -7.45 -11.73
N LEU A 11 4.26 -8.65 -11.22
CA LEU A 11 4.94 -9.69 -12.01
C LEU A 11 4.07 -10.31 -13.11
N SER A 12 2.74 -10.21 -13.00
CA SER A 12 1.80 -10.73 -13.99
C SER A 12 1.60 -9.83 -15.22
N VAL A 13 2.17 -8.64 -15.23
CA VAL A 13 2.11 -7.74 -16.40
C VAL A 13 3.10 -8.25 -17.45
N ASP A 14 2.61 -8.58 -18.63
CA ASP A 14 3.39 -9.25 -19.66
C ASP A 14 3.86 -8.34 -20.82
N ASP A 15 3.32 -7.12 -20.90
CA ASP A 15 3.59 -6.15 -21.98
C ASP A 15 4.57 -5.04 -21.59
N ARG A 16 5.15 -5.10 -20.39
CA ARG A 16 6.05 -4.05 -19.85
C ARG A 16 7.14 -4.65 -18.98
N ASN A 17 8.27 -3.95 -18.90
CA ASN A 17 9.33 -4.24 -17.93
C ASN A 17 8.98 -3.57 -16.58
N ILE A 18 8.36 -4.31 -15.69
CA ILE A 18 8.04 -3.82 -14.34
C ILE A 18 9.21 -4.14 -13.41
N HIS A 19 9.68 -3.13 -12.69
CA HIS A 19 10.52 -3.32 -11.51
C HIS A 19 9.70 -3.01 -10.26
N TYR A 20 9.30 -4.06 -9.54
CA TYR A 20 8.51 -3.93 -8.32
C TYR A 20 9.43 -3.69 -7.12
N ILE A 21 9.14 -2.64 -6.36
CA ILE A 21 9.82 -2.37 -5.09
C ILE A 21 8.81 -2.60 -3.97
N GLY A 22 9.07 -3.58 -3.13
CA GLY A 22 8.26 -3.91 -1.95
C GLY A 22 8.96 -3.53 -0.67
N ASN A 23 8.17 -3.12 0.33
CA ASN A 23 8.67 -2.80 1.66
C ASN A 23 7.74 -3.39 2.72
N ASP A 24 8.31 -4.12 3.66
CA ASP A 24 7.58 -4.71 4.79
C ASP A 24 8.56 -5.14 5.90
N PRO A 25 8.52 -4.55 7.10
CA PRO A 25 9.50 -4.82 8.15
C PRO A 25 9.39 -6.24 8.75
N ASN A 26 8.26 -6.90 8.56
CA ASN A 26 7.96 -8.18 9.21
C ASN A 26 8.15 -9.41 8.29
N THR A 27 8.92 -9.30 7.24
CA THR A 27 9.11 -10.41 6.27
C THR A 27 10.48 -11.04 6.35
N GLU A 28 11.40 -10.44 7.05
CA GLU A 28 12.70 -11.02 7.33
C GLU A 28 12.52 -12.31 8.13
N ASN A 29 13.15 -13.37 7.71
CA ASN A 29 13.10 -14.68 8.36
C ASN A 29 11.73 -15.40 8.39
N GLN A 30 10.76 -15.03 7.57
CA GLN A 30 9.51 -15.79 7.51
C GLN A 30 9.67 -17.20 6.91
N ILE A 31 10.75 -17.45 6.20
CA ILE A 31 11.14 -18.76 5.70
C ILE A 31 12.64 -18.96 6.01
N PRO A 32 13.02 -19.18 7.28
CA PRO A 32 14.42 -19.23 7.71
C PRO A 32 15.22 -20.32 6.99
N GLU A 33 14.58 -21.46 6.68
CA GLU A 33 15.20 -22.63 6.07
C GLU A 33 15.79 -22.35 4.69
N ILE A 34 15.26 -21.35 3.99
CA ILE A 34 15.75 -20.98 2.65
C ILE A 34 16.35 -19.57 2.59
N GLY A 35 16.43 -18.88 3.74
CA GLY A 35 17.03 -17.53 3.84
C GLY A 35 16.37 -16.47 2.97
N LYS A 36 15.07 -16.59 2.71
CA LYS A 36 14.31 -15.67 1.86
C LYS A 36 13.09 -15.10 2.57
N THR A 37 12.71 -13.90 2.18
CA THR A 37 11.41 -13.35 2.55
C THR A 37 10.30 -14.13 1.83
N ARG A 38 9.09 -14.11 2.39
CA ARG A 38 7.93 -14.73 1.71
C ARG A 38 7.62 -14.09 0.34
N TYR A 39 7.97 -12.82 0.16
CA TYR A 39 7.74 -12.13 -1.12
C TYR A 39 8.70 -12.62 -2.19
N GLU A 40 9.97 -12.79 -1.86
CA GLU A 40 10.96 -13.39 -2.75
C GLU A 40 10.56 -14.81 -3.12
N TYR A 41 10.15 -15.61 -2.14
CA TYR A 41 9.66 -16.96 -2.39
C TYR A 41 8.43 -16.98 -3.32
N LEU A 42 7.44 -16.11 -3.07
CA LEU A 42 6.27 -15.99 -3.93
C LEU A 42 6.62 -15.56 -5.34
N ALA A 43 7.54 -14.62 -5.51
CA ALA A 43 7.97 -14.13 -6.80
C ALA A 43 8.69 -15.25 -7.60
N GLU A 44 9.59 -15.96 -6.96
CA GLU A 44 10.29 -17.09 -7.58
C GLU A 44 9.34 -18.22 -7.94
N PHE A 45 8.44 -18.57 -7.03
CA PHE A 45 7.42 -19.60 -7.29
C PHE A 45 6.56 -19.21 -8.50
N PHE A 46 6.11 -17.95 -8.56
CA PHE A 46 5.33 -17.43 -9.68
C PHE A 46 6.12 -17.51 -11.00
N ASN A 47 7.35 -17.00 -11.02
CA ASN A 47 8.19 -16.99 -12.20
C ASN A 47 8.53 -18.42 -12.71
N ASN A 48 8.65 -19.39 -11.79
CA ASN A 48 8.99 -20.78 -12.14
C ASN A 48 7.77 -21.63 -12.52
N LYS A 49 6.57 -21.28 -12.05
CA LYS A 49 5.37 -22.14 -12.20
C LYS A 49 4.33 -21.59 -13.14
N VAL A 50 4.33 -20.28 -13.41
CA VAL A 50 3.36 -19.67 -14.33
C VAL A 50 3.99 -19.60 -15.73
N PRO A 51 3.42 -20.32 -16.73
CA PRO A 51 3.90 -20.27 -18.10
C PRO A 51 3.88 -18.82 -18.63
N GLY A 52 4.98 -18.36 -19.18
CA GLY A 52 5.11 -17.00 -19.71
C GLY A 52 5.53 -15.91 -18.71
N ALA A 53 5.51 -16.16 -17.41
CA ALA A 53 5.94 -15.17 -16.42
C ALA A 53 7.42 -14.77 -16.55
N SER A 54 8.24 -15.67 -17.09
CA SER A 54 9.66 -15.42 -17.40
C SER A 54 9.99 -15.83 -18.84
N ASN A 55 9.16 -15.43 -19.81
CA ASN A 55 9.36 -15.85 -21.19
C ASN A 55 10.53 -15.09 -21.84
N PRO A 56 11.70 -15.72 -22.06
CA PRO A 56 12.86 -15.06 -22.65
C PRO A 56 12.65 -14.67 -24.13
N PHE A 57 11.60 -15.20 -24.79
CA PHE A 57 11.31 -14.90 -26.20
C PHE A 57 10.71 -13.50 -26.42
N TRP A 58 10.08 -12.90 -25.39
CA TRP A 58 9.49 -11.55 -25.47
C TRP A 58 10.40 -10.45 -24.94
N GLY A 59 11.55 -10.78 -24.38
CA GLY A 59 12.55 -9.82 -23.90
C GLY A 59 12.11 -8.99 -22.69
N HIS A 60 11.02 -9.35 -22.03
CA HIS A 60 10.47 -8.65 -20.88
C HIS A 60 10.58 -9.53 -19.63
N ALA A 61 11.47 -9.15 -18.72
CA ALA A 61 11.60 -9.77 -17.41
C ALA A 61 11.16 -8.76 -16.36
N ASN A 62 10.02 -8.99 -15.73
CA ASN A 62 9.64 -8.26 -14.53
C ASN A 62 10.60 -8.63 -13.40
N THR A 63 11.07 -7.63 -12.67
CA THR A 63 12.04 -7.80 -11.59
C THR A 63 11.46 -7.24 -10.29
N TYR A 64 12.10 -7.55 -9.17
CA TYR A 64 11.67 -7.04 -7.88
C TYR A 64 12.85 -6.78 -6.95
N GLU A 65 12.66 -5.90 -5.99
CA GLU A 65 13.54 -5.69 -4.83
C GLU A 65 12.68 -5.54 -3.58
N ILE A 66 13.04 -6.26 -2.50
CA ILE A 66 12.32 -6.25 -1.23
C ILE A 66 13.19 -5.63 -0.15
N PHE A 67 12.58 -4.70 0.59
CA PHE A 67 13.17 -4.05 1.75
C PHE A 67 12.44 -4.49 3.02
N THR A 68 13.19 -4.86 4.03
CA THR A 68 12.69 -5.39 5.31
C THR A 68 12.73 -4.34 6.44
N THR A 69 12.57 -3.09 6.09
CA THR A 69 12.51 -1.95 7.04
C THR A 69 11.12 -1.35 7.11
N GLY A 70 10.86 -0.53 8.12
CA GLY A 70 9.64 0.28 8.17
C GLY A 70 9.60 1.32 7.06
N SER A 71 8.42 1.59 6.49
CA SER A 71 8.27 2.56 5.40
C SER A 71 8.59 4.00 5.83
N GLU A 72 8.48 4.28 7.12
CA GLU A 72 8.81 5.58 7.72
C GLU A 72 10.31 5.88 7.74
N ILE A 73 11.15 4.86 7.58
CA ILE A 73 12.62 5.00 7.61
C ILE A 73 13.31 4.42 6.37
N ILE A 74 12.57 3.91 5.39
CA ILE A 74 13.15 3.28 4.19
C ILE A 74 14.07 4.24 3.41
N SER A 75 13.81 5.54 3.46
CA SER A 75 14.66 6.56 2.83
C SER A 75 16.09 6.61 3.40
N LEU A 76 16.34 6.00 4.57
CA LEU A 76 17.66 5.88 5.17
C LEU A 76 18.45 4.67 4.64
N ASP A 77 17.80 3.72 3.96
CA ASP A 77 18.49 2.59 3.33
C ASP A 77 19.20 3.06 2.05
N GLU A 78 20.54 2.94 2.03
CA GLU A 78 21.37 3.38 0.90
C GLU A 78 20.97 2.70 -0.42
N ARG A 79 20.52 1.45 -0.38
CA ARG A 79 20.05 0.72 -1.56
C ARG A 79 18.78 1.35 -2.13
N PHE A 80 17.93 1.93 -1.27
CA PHE A 80 16.68 2.57 -1.68
C PHE A 80 16.92 3.98 -2.22
N GLN A 81 17.93 4.69 -1.76
CA GLN A 81 18.23 6.07 -2.18
C GLN A 81 18.43 6.22 -3.69
N LYS A 82 18.92 5.17 -4.37
CA LYS A 82 19.04 5.13 -5.84
C LYS A 82 17.73 5.38 -6.59
N TYR A 83 16.58 5.18 -5.93
CA TYR A 83 15.24 5.36 -6.51
C TYR A 83 14.64 6.74 -6.30
N LYS A 84 15.32 7.65 -5.60
CA LYS A 84 14.80 9.00 -5.34
C LYS A 84 14.47 9.73 -6.64
N GLY A 85 13.20 10.18 -6.80
CA GLY A 85 12.68 10.82 -7.99
C GLY A 85 12.59 9.92 -9.23
N LYS A 86 12.59 8.59 -9.08
CA LYS A 86 12.60 7.65 -10.20
C LYS A 86 11.42 6.68 -10.25
N LEU A 87 10.58 6.64 -9.22
CA LEU A 87 9.40 5.77 -9.23
C LEU A 87 8.36 6.30 -10.21
N ASP A 88 7.80 5.41 -11.02
CA ASP A 88 6.74 5.73 -11.96
C ASP A 88 5.35 5.65 -11.34
N PHE A 89 5.23 4.95 -10.21
CA PHE A 89 3.95 4.72 -9.58
C PHE A 89 4.13 4.28 -8.11
N VAL A 90 3.28 4.78 -7.23
CA VAL A 90 3.19 4.32 -5.84
C VAL A 90 1.77 3.83 -5.57
N PHE A 91 1.65 2.60 -5.09
CA PHE A 91 0.38 2.03 -4.63
C PHE A 91 0.59 1.25 -3.34
N THR A 92 -0.10 1.66 -2.28
CA THR A 92 -0.05 0.93 -1.02
C THR A 92 -1.29 1.12 -0.17
N SER A 93 -1.48 0.19 0.76
CA SER A 93 -2.35 0.27 1.92
C SER A 93 -1.45 0.12 3.14
N PRO A 94 -1.16 1.19 3.86
CA PRO A 94 -0.34 1.12 5.06
C PRO A 94 -1.12 0.47 6.21
N PRO A 95 -0.47 0.08 7.32
CA PRO A 95 -1.17 -0.26 8.56
C PRO A 95 -2.07 0.90 9.00
N TYR A 96 -3.32 0.60 9.40
CA TYR A 96 -4.27 1.60 9.87
C TYR A 96 -4.10 1.77 11.39
N PHE A 97 -3.09 2.52 11.81
CA PHE A 97 -2.71 2.77 13.20
C PHE A 97 -2.71 1.47 14.03
N ASP A 98 -3.62 1.31 15.01
CA ASP A 98 -3.73 0.16 15.91
C ASP A 98 -4.75 -0.91 15.43
N ARG A 99 -5.37 -0.71 14.26
CA ARG A 99 -6.42 -1.58 13.74
C ARG A 99 -5.91 -2.96 13.34
N GLU A 100 -4.70 -3.01 12.83
CA GLU A 100 -4.10 -4.21 12.29
C GLU A 100 -2.86 -4.59 13.10
N ARG A 101 -2.95 -5.73 13.76
CA ARG A 101 -1.85 -6.30 14.54
C ARG A 101 -1.37 -7.55 13.83
N TYR A 102 -0.34 -7.39 12.99
CA TYR A 102 0.18 -8.49 12.17
C TYR A 102 1.12 -9.42 12.94
N SER A 103 1.79 -8.92 13.97
CA SER A 103 2.68 -9.69 14.84
C SER A 103 2.92 -8.96 16.17
N ASP A 104 3.61 -9.65 17.09
CA ASP A 104 4.08 -9.06 18.35
C ASP A 104 5.47 -8.41 18.23
N ASP A 105 5.99 -8.27 17.01
CA ASP A 105 7.29 -7.67 16.75
C ASP A 105 7.31 -6.18 17.05
N GLU A 106 8.40 -5.69 17.65
CA GLU A 106 8.59 -4.28 18.00
C GLU A 106 8.71 -3.35 16.79
N SER A 107 8.93 -3.89 15.59
CA SER A 107 8.94 -3.13 14.34
C SER A 107 7.56 -2.65 13.88
N GLN A 108 6.48 -3.17 14.49
CA GLN A 108 5.12 -2.77 14.16
C GLN A 108 4.86 -1.29 14.48
N SER A 109 4.27 -0.56 13.55
CA SER A 109 4.07 0.89 13.70
C SER A 109 3.24 1.25 14.93
N PHE A 110 2.21 0.47 15.28
CA PHE A 110 1.39 0.71 16.46
C PHE A 110 2.14 0.49 17.80
N LYS A 111 3.22 -0.31 17.80
CA LYS A 111 4.08 -0.49 18.98
C LYS A 111 5.10 0.64 19.12
N LYS A 112 5.65 1.11 18.01
CA LYS A 112 6.57 2.27 17.98
C LYS A 112 5.86 3.57 18.36
N PHE A 113 4.60 3.71 17.97
CA PHE A 113 3.82 4.94 18.12
C PHE A 113 2.53 4.62 18.90
N ASN A 114 2.47 5.01 20.15
CA ASN A 114 1.42 4.63 21.12
C ASN A 114 0.22 5.59 21.16
N SER A 115 0.24 6.68 20.39
CA SER A 115 -0.90 7.56 20.15
C SER A 115 -1.13 7.82 18.68
N TYR A 116 -2.35 8.20 18.29
CA TYR A 116 -2.66 8.52 16.90
C TYR A 116 -1.79 9.65 16.36
N GLU A 117 -1.60 10.70 17.14
CA GLU A 117 -0.78 11.85 16.76
C GLU A 117 0.68 11.44 16.55
N SER A 118 1.25 10.64 17.45
CA SER A 118 2.62 10.15 17.30
C SER A 118 2.76 9.21 16.10
N TRP A 119 1.76 8.39 15.80
CA TRP A 119 1.72 7.54 14.63
C TRP A 119 1.57 8.36 13.34
N ARG A 120 0.68 9.37 13.32
CA ARG A 120 0.52 10.27 12.18
C ARG A 120 1.83 10.97 11.83
N ASP A 121 2.51 11.53 12.84
CA ASP A 121 3.69 12.35 12.61
C ASP A 121 4.98 11.51 12.47
N GLY A 122 5.06 10.35 13.13
CA GLY A 122 6.24 9.48 13.11
C GLY A 122 6.20 8.35 12.08
N PHE A 123 5.02 7.96 11.59
CA PHE A 123 4.86 6.90 10.60
C PHE A 123 4.20 7.40 9.31
N LEU A 124 2.97 7.93 9.40
CA LEU A 124 2.19 8.29 8.21
C LEU A 124 2.86 9.40 7.41
N ARG A 125 3.24 10.49 8.08
CA ARG A 125 3.89 11.63 7.42
C ARG A 125 5.23 11.27 6.75
N PRO A 126 6.19 10.62 7.40
CA PRO A 126 7.44 10.21 6.76
C PRO A 126 7.21 9.24 5.60
N THR A 127 6.28 8.31 5.72
CA THR A 127 5.93 7.37 4.64
C THR A 127 5.39 8.09 3.40
N LEU A 128 4.46 9.04 3.59
CA LEU A 128 3.90 9.84 2.49
C LEU A 128 4.94 10.80 1.90
N THR A 129 5.80 11.38 2.73
CA THR A 129 6.91 12.23 2.27
C THR A 129 7.86 11.44 1.38
N THR A 130 8.24 10.23 1.79
CA THR A 130 9.06 9.32 0.98
C THR A 130 8.36 8.96 -0.33
N ALA A 131 7.08 8.61 -0.29
CA ALA A 131 6.30 8.33 -1.50
C ALA A 131 6.32 9.51 -2.48
N PHE A 132 6.15 10.73 -1.99
CA PHE A 132 6.21 11.95 -2.80
C PHE A 132 7.62 12.22 -3.36
N GLU A 133 8.65 12.17 -2.52
CA GLU A 133 10.03 12.50 -2.96
C GLU A 133 10.58 11.49 -3.96
N TYR A 134 10.20 10.23 -3.83
CA TYR A 134 10.71 9.15 -4.69
C TYR A 134 9.94 9.00 -5.99
N LEU A 135 8.69 9.50 -6.06
CA LEU A 135 7.90 9.55 -7.29
C LEU A 135 8.46 10.59 -8.26
N LYS A 136 8.50 10.27 -9.54
CA LYS A 136 8.74 11.26 -10.62
C LYS A 136 7.62 12.28 -10.68
N ASN A 137 7.89 13.45 -11.29
CA ASN A 137 6.82 14.36 -11.69
C ASN A 137 5.94 13.73 -12.77
N ASP A 138 4.74 14.26 -12.97
CA ASP A 138 3.73 13.73 -13.90
C ASP A 138 3.32 12.29 -13.60
N ARG A 139 3.29 11.90 -12.31
CA ARG A 139 2.96 10.54 -11.85
C ARG A 139 1.95 10.54 -10.71
N TYR A 140 1.49 9.35 -10.36
CA TYR A 140 0.39 9.16 -9.40
C TYR A 140 0.80 8.35 -8.18
N ILE A 141 0.23 8.76 -7.04
CA ILE A 141 0.17 7.96 -5.81
C ILE A 141 -1.27 7.48 -5.64
N LEU A 142 -1.48 6.19 -5.51
CA LEU A 142 -2.72 5.58 -5.07
C LEU A 142 -2.58 5.13 -3.62
N TRP A 143 -3.38 5.71 -2.75
CA TRP A 143 -3.29 5.52 -1.31
C TRP A 143 -4.58 4.93 -0.77
N ASN A 144 -4.53 3.65 -0.37
CA ASN A 144 -5.68 2.94 0.17
C ASN A 144 -5.66 3.03 1.69
N ILE A 145 -6.54 3.83 2.25
CA ILE A 145 -6.69 4.02 3.70
C ILE A 145 -8.14 4.41 4.02
N ALA A 146 -8.61 4.05 5.21
CA ALA A 146 -9.93 4.43 5.68
C ALA A 146 -9.85 4.91 7.14
N ASP A 147 -10.76 5.82 7.51
CA ASP A 147 -10.88 6.28 8.89
C ASP A 147 -11.27 5.15 9.84
N ILE A 148 -10.71 5.21 11.04
CA ILE A 148 -10.99 4.25 12.11
C ILE A 148 -12.01 4.82 13.08
N LYS A 149 -13.11 4.10 13.27
CA LYS A 149 -14.11 4.44 14.28
C LYS A 149 -13.62 4.07 15.68
N ILE A 150 -13.57 5.06 16.59
CA ILE A 150 -13.13 4.92 17.98
C ILE A 150 -14.26 5.13 19.00
N GLY A 151 -15.38 5.68 18.59
CA GLY A 151 -16.55 5.94 19.42
C GLY A 151 -17.83 5.91 18.62
N LYS A 152 -18.94 6.35 19.21
CA LYS A 152 -20.25 6.34 18.52
C LYS A 152 -20.19 7.17 17.23
N ASP A 153 -19.62 8.38 17.30
CA ASP A 153 -19.51 9.34 16.19
C ASP A 153 -18.09 9.94 16.07
N THR A 154 -17.09 9.25 16.63
CA THR A 154 -15.70 9.70 16.67
C THR A 154 -14.83 8.77 15.83
N TYR A 155 -13.92 9.36 15.06
CA TYR A 155 -13.01 8.65 14.17
C TYR A 155 -11.59 9.23 14.28
N TYR A 156 -10.58 8.40 14.11
CA TYR A 156 -9.26 8.87 13.67
C TYR A 156 -9.35 9.25 12.18
N ALA A 157 -8.91 10.46 11.85
CA ALA A 157 -9.11 11.07 10.52
C ALA A 157 -7.99 10.71 9.54
N LEU A 158 -7.70 9.40 9.36
CA LEU A 158 -6.60 8.92 8.51
C LEU A 158 -6.75 9.36 7.05
N GLU A 159 -7.99 9.43 6.57
CA GLU A 159 -8.31 9.87 5.21
C GLU A 159 -7.90 11.33 5.01
N GLN A 160 -8.38 12.22 5.90
CA GLN A 160 -8.11 13.65 5.80
C GLN A 160 -6.64 13.98 6.06
N ASP A 161 -6.02 13.36 7.08
CA ASP A 161 -4.60 13.57 7.36
C ASP A 161 -3.71 13.16 6.18
N SER A 162 -4.06 12.07 5.47
CA SER A 162 -3.34 11.67 4.26
C SER A 162 -3.49 12.70 3.13
N ILE A 163 -4.70 13.25 2.94
CA ILE A 163 -4.96 14.31 1.95
C ILE A 163 -4.14 15.55 2.29
N ASP A 164 -4.21 16.01 3.55
CA ASP A 164 -3.53 17.23 3.99
C ASP A 164 -2.00 17.12 3.87
N ILE A 165 -1.44 15.95 4.21
CA ILE A 165 0.01 15.72 4.09
C ILE A 165 0.43 15.78 2.61
N LEU A 166 -0.21 15.01 1.72
CA LEU A 166 0.22 14.95 0.31
C LEU A 166 -0.06 16.24 -0.44
N THR A 167 -1.18 16.93 -0.16
CA THR A 167 -1.44 18.24 -0.77
C THR A 167 -0.50 19.32 -0.23
N GLY A 168 -0.15 19.26 1.06
CA GLY A 168 0.87 20.14 1.66
C GLY A 168 2.28 19.94 1.08
N LEU A 169 2.58 18.74 0.54
CA LEU A 169 3.83 18.46 -0.18
C LEU A 169 3.80 18.91 -1.65
N GLY A 170 2.64 19.28 -2.17
CA GLY A 170 2.46 19.77 -3.55
C GLY A 170 1.74 18.80 -4.49
N CYS A 171 1.20 17.70 -3.99
CA CYS A 171 0.32 16.84 -4.80
C CYS A 171 -1.04 17.49 -5.04
N GLU A 172 -1.61 17.24 -6.21
CA GLU A 172 -3.01 17.55 -6.49
C GLU A 172 -3.88 16.33 -6.12
N TYR A 173 -4.87 16.53 -5.27
CA TYR A 173 -5.87 15.51 -4.98
C TYR A 173 -6.87 15.38 -6.13
N LYS A 174 -6.92 14.22 -6.78
CA LYS A 174 -7.77 13.95 -7.95
C LYS A 174 -9.07 13.20 -7.61
N GLY A 175 -9.34 12.96 -6.34
CA GLY A 175 -10.52 12.22 -5.90
C GLY A 175 -10.19 10.80 -5.43
N ARG A 176 -11.22 9.94 -5.36
CA ARG A 176 -11.06 8.57 -4.85
C ARG A 176 -11.73 7.53 -5.74
N LEU A 177 -11.09 6.39 -5.86
CA LEU A 177 -11.66 5.17 -6.40
C LEU A 177 -12.35 4.39 -5.27
N LYS A 178 -13.26 3.51 -5.62
CA LYS A 178 -13.97 2.63 -4.68
C LYS A 178 -13.59 1.19 -4.97
N MET A 179 -12.74 0.61 -4.14
CA MET A 179 -12.42 -0.81 -4.23
C MET A 179 -13.57 -1.61 -3.62
N LEU A 180 -14.40 -2.23 -4.46
CA LEU A 180 -15.55 -3.00 -4.00
C LEU A 180 -15.07 -4.23 -3.21
N MET A 181 -15.63 -4.38 -2.01
CA MET A 181 -15.33 -5.47 -1.09
C MET A 181 -16.50 -6.47 -1.06
N THR A 182 -16.83 -6.96 0.11
CA THR A 182 -17.91 -7.94 0.32
C THR A 182 -19.29 -7.36 0.00
N ARG A 183 -20.10 -8.12 -0.72
CA ARG A 183 -21.50 -7.80 -0.96
C ARG A 183 -22.29 -7.78 0.35
N MET A 184 -23.12 -6.76 0.52
CA MET A 184 -24.01 -6.58 1.66
C MET A 184 -25.39 -7.10 1.31
N VAL A 185 -25.69 -8.33 1.69
CA VAL A 185 -26.99 -8.97 1.39
C VAL A 185 -28.08 -8.39 2.31
N GLY A 186 -29.21 -8.00 1.73
CA GLY A 186 -30.38 -7.51 2.48
C GLY A 186 -30.25 -6.09 3.05
N LEU A 187 -29.16 -5.37 2.74
CA LEU A 187 -28.96 -4.01 3.20
C LEU A 187 -29.09 -3.00 2.04
N ASP A 188 -29.69 -1.86 2.35
CA ASP A 188 -29.72 -0.71 1.45
C ASP A 188 -28.68 0.32 1.94
N PRO A 189 -27.64 0.61 1.15
CA PRO A 189 -26.59 1.55 1.55
C PRO A 189 -27.12 2.95 1.89
N SER A 190 -28.21 3.36 1.26
CA SER A 190 -28.82 4.68 1.51
C SER A 190 -29.50 4.77 2.88
N LYS A 191 -29.82 3.64 3.51
CA LYS A 191 -30.55 3.58 4.78
C LYS A 191 -29.70 3.15 5.97
N THR A 192 -28.49 2.66 5.76
CA THR A 192 -27.69 2.03 6.82
C THR A 192 -26.75 2.99 7.55
N GLY A 193 -26.51 4.20 7.05
CA GLY A 193 -25.50 5.12 7.61
C GLY A 193 -24.07 4.56 7.60
N ILE A 194 -23.82 3.48 6.88
CA ILE A 194 -22.49 2.87 6.79
C ILE A 194 -21.63 3.74 5.89
N LYS A 195 -20.57 4.32 6.41
CA LYS A 195 -19.68 5.27 5.74
C LYS A 195 -19.13 4.54 4.54
N ASN A 196 -18.67 3.76 4.12
CA ASN A 196 -18.06 3.17 2.92
C ASN A 196 -18.97 2.07 2.31
N ALA A 197 -20.21 2.43 2.00
CA ALA A 197 -21.14 1.57 1.29
C ALA A 197 -21.59 2.22 -0.02
N VAL A 198 -21.80 1.40 -1.05
CA VAL A 198 -22.21 1.84 -2.39
C VAL A 198 -23.14 0.83 -3.03
N LYS A 199 -24.04 1.32 -3.87
CA LYS A 199 -24.86 0.49 -4.75
C LYS A 199 -24.19 0.38 -6.12
N HIS A 200 -23.95 -0.84 -6.59
CA HIS A 200 -23.40 -1.15 -7.90
C HIS A 200 -24.18 -2.31 -8.51
N ASP A 201 -24.65 -2.15 -9.76
CA ASP A 201 -25.50 -3.11 -10.46
C ASP A 201 -26.70 -3.61 -9.61
N GLY A 202 -27.38 -2.68 -8.93
CA GLY A 202 -28.53 -3.00 -8.08
C GLY A 202 -28.19 -3.68 -6.75
N LYS A 203 -26.93 -3.97 -6.47
CA LYS A 203 -26.46 -4.67 -5.27
C LYS A 203 -25.68 -3.71 -4.36
N ALA A 204 -25.77 -3.93 -3.06
CA ALA A 204 -25.03 -3.18 -2.05
C ALA A 204 -23.66 -3.81 -1.77
N TYR A 205 -22.64 -2.98 -1.71
CA TYR A 205 -21.26 -3.38 -1.40
C TYR A 205 -20.65 -2.46 -0.35
N LYS A 206 -19.82 -3.02 0.51
CA LYS A 206 -18.76 -2.24 1.17
C LYS A 206 -17.68 -1.93 0.16
N PHE A 207 -17.01 -0.79 0.34
CA PHE A 207 -15.82 -0.47 -0.42
C PHE A 207 -14.74 0.09 0.48
N GLU A 208 -13.48 -0.07 0.08
CA GLU A 208 -12.36 0.68 0.62
C GLU A 208 -12.01 1.82 -0.32
N PRO A 209 -11.79 3.04 0.21
CA PRO A 209 -11.41 4.17 -0.61
C PRO A 209 -9.94 4.08 -1.01
N ILE A 210 -9.64 4.32 -2.28
CA ILE A 210 -8.28 4.51 -2.78
C ILE A 210 -8.19 5.97 -3.23
N PHE A 211 -7.45 6.77 -2.49
CA PHE A 211 -7.23 8.19 -2.80
C PHE A 211 -6.22 8.31 -3.93
N VAL A 212 -6.51 9.19 -4.88
CA VAL A 212 -5.68 9.42 -6.07
C VAL A 212 -5.02 10.78 -5.96
N PHE A 213 -3.70 10.80 -5.96
CA PHE A 213 -2.90 12.01 -5.95
C PHE A 213 -2.00 12.06 -7.17
N TYR A 214 -1.91 13.23 -7.76
CA TYR A 214 -1.04 13.54 -8.89
C TYR A 214 0.08 14.45 -8.42
N LYS A 215 1.32 14.10 -8.72
CA LYS A 215 2.49 14.94 -8.51
C LYS A 215 2.78 15.69 -9.81
N PRO A 216 2.61 17.04 -9.86
CA PRO A 216 2.91 17.83 -11.03
C PRO A 216 4.40 17.90 -11.35
#